data_26c220ea7c33f5bd71f1f357f73e82c6
#
_entry.id   26c220ea7c33f5bd71f1f357f73e82c6
#
_cell.length_a   1.000
_cell.length_b   1.000
_cell.length_c   1.000
_cell.angle_alpha   90.00
_cell.angle_beta   90.00
_cell.angle_gamma   90.00
#
_symmetry.space_group_name_H-M   'P 1'
#
loop_
_entity.id
_entity.type
_entity.pdbx_description
1 polymer ?
#
loop_
_entity_poly.entity_id
_entity_poly.type
_entity_poly.pdbx_seq_one_letter_code
_entity_poly.pdbx_strand_id
1 'polypeptide(L)'
;IEYKNQFMYTTTDFTMVKAGAIHQANGGYLVLQAKDVLFDPFMWDALKKVLKHQQALIENIGEQYRYVPTLTLKPETIPLNVKIILIGSPIFYKVLTYDEDFRKLFKVKVDFDISMERNEENIRKYVSFISSICEETGILHFDRSGLGKVIEYGSRLAGNQTKLSTQFNEITEIVHESSAIAK
;
A
#
# COMPACT_ATOMS: atom_id res chain seq x y z
N ILE A 1 -1.18 -22.86 1.60
CA ILE A 1 -1.62 -24.21 1.20
C ILE A 1 -3.12 -24.16 1.06
N GLU A 2 -3.66 -24.63 -0.06
CA GLU A 2 -5.10 -24.81 -0.25
C GLU A 2 -5.51 -26.21 0.21
N TYR A 3 -6.75 -26.34 0.65
CA TYR A 3 -7.30 -27.60 1.14
C TYR A 3 -8.54 -28.00 0.33
N LYS A 4 -8.68 -29.28 0.01
CA LYS A 4 -9.91 -29.84 -0.55
C LYS A 4 -10.66 -30.58 0.54
N ASN A 5 -11.95 -30.28 0.69
CA ASN A 5 -12.84 -31.01 1.54
C ASN A 5 -13.43 -32.18 0.76
N GLN A 6 -13.07 -33.41 1.11
CA GLN A 6 -13.70 -34.61 0.59
C GLN A 6 -14.33 -35.40 1.76
N PHE A 7 -15.64 -35.52 1.77
CA PHE A 7 -16.41 -36.37 2.70
C PHE A 7 -15.84 -36.45 4.13
N MET A 8 -15.93 -35.36 4.91
CA MET A 8 -15.45 -35.25 6.30
C MET A 8 -13.93 -35.25 6.52
N TYR A 9 -13.10 -35.33 5.49
CA TYR A 9 -11.65 -35.21 5.60
C TYR A 9 -11.14 -34.03 4.79
N THR A 10 -10.26 -33.25 5.41
CA THR A 10 -9.55 -32.18 4.74
C THR A 10 -8.21 -32.70 4.26
N THR A 11 -8.03 -32.80 2.94
CA THR A 11 -6.80 -33.28 2.33
C THR A 11 -6.07 -32.16 1.61
N THR A 12 -4.74 -32.21 1.65
CA THR A 12 -3.88 -31.34 0.86
C THR A 12 -2.81 -32.18 0.18
N ASP A 13 -2.38 -31.75 -0.99
CA ASP A 13 -1.26 -32.35 -1.70
C ASP A 13 -0.28 -31.27 -2.17
N PHE A 14 0.86 -31.70 -2.73
CA PHE A 14 1.91 -30.78 -3.19
C PHE A 14 1.45 -29.84 -4.32
N THR A 15 0.42 -30.21 -5.07
CA THR A 15 -0.13 -29.37 -6.16
C THR A 15 -0.95 -28.19 -5.63
N MET A 16 -1.30 -28.22 -4.34
CA MET A 16 -2.08 -27.17 -3.67
C MET A 16 -1.22 -26.13 -2.96
N VAL A 17 0.10 -26.23 -3.08
CA VAL A 17 1.03 -25.22 -2.59
C VAL A 17 1.11 -24.10 -3.61
N LYS A 18 0.51 -22.93 -3.30
CA LYS A 18 0.58 -21.74 -4.14
C LYS A 18 1.59 -20.74 -3.58
N ALA A 19 2.36 -20.12 -4.48
CA ALA A 19 3.24 -19.02 -4.11
C ALA A 19 2.42 -17.81 -3.65
N GLY A 20 2.66 -17.33 -2.43
CA GLY A 20 2.09 -16.08 -1.94
C GLY A 20 2.86 -14.85 -2.45
N ALA A 21 2.34 -13.65 -2.16
CA ALA A 21 2.94 -12.38 -2.59
C ALA A 21 4.42 -12.22 -2.22
N ILE A 22 4.82 -12.70 -1.05
CA ILE A 22 6.23 -12.69 -0.61
C ILE A 22 7.13 -13.51 -1.52
N HIS A 23 6.69 -14.69 -1.96
CA HIS A 23 7.46 -15.54 -2.87
C HIS A 23 7.56 -14.93 -4.26
N GLN A 24 6.46 -14.31 -4.73
CA GLN A 24 6.43 -13.63 -6.03
C GLN A 24 7.32 -12.40 -6.07
N ALA A 25 7.49 -11.72 -4.92
CA ALA A 25 8.34 -10.54 -4.78
C ALA A 25 9.81 -10.89 -4.50
N ASN A 26 10.19 -12.18 -4.47
CA ASN A 26 11.56 -12.57 -4.16
C ASN A 26 12.56 -12.01 -5.19
N GLY A 27 13.62 -11.40 -4.71
CA GLY A 27 14.59 -10.67 -5.51
C GLY A 27 14.20 -9.21 -5.83
N GLY A 28 13.04 -8.74 -5.36
CA GLY A 28 12.49 -7.42 -5.66
C GLY A 28 11.92 -6.70 -4.44
N TYR A 29 10.82 -5.99 -4.69
CA TYR A 29 10.13 -5.16 -3.71
C TYR A 29 8.72 -5.67 -3.46
N LEU A 30 8.30 -5.68 -2.19
CA LEU A 30 6.93 -5.94 -1.78
C LEU A 30 6.37 -4.69 -1.11
N VAL A 31 5.35 -4.10 -1.74
CA VAL A 31 4.67 -2.92 -1.21
C VAL A 31 3.40 -3.38 -0.51
N LEU A 32 3.23 -3.01 0.76
CA LEU A 32 2.11 -3.41 1.60
C LEU A 32 1.47 -2.19 2.26
N GLN A 33 0.15 -2.22 2.40
CA GLN A 33 -0.57 -1.27 3.23
C GLN A 33 -0.38 -1.62 4.70
N ALA A 34 0.14 -0.69 5.49
CA ALA A 34 0.35 -0.90 6.93
C ALA A 34 -0.96 -1.23 7.67
N LYS A 35 -2.07 -0.67 7.20
CA LYS A 35 -3.40 -0.97 7.71
C LYS A 35 -3.69 -2.48 7.60
N ASP A 36 -3.56 -3.05 6.42
CA ASP A 36 -3.90 -4.45 6.16
C ASP A 36 -3.01 -5.41 6.95
N VAL A 37 -1.71 -5.07 7.05
CA VAL A 37 -0.75 -5.83 7.84
C VAL A 37 -1.08 -5.83 9.34
N LEU A 38 -1.59 -4.71 9.87
CA LEU A 38 -1.89 -4.59 11.29
C LEU A 38 -3.27 -5.13 11.69
N PHE A 39 -4.22 -5.17 10.75
CA PHE A 39 -5.55 -5.74 11.01
C PHE A 39 -5.54 -7.26 11.05
N ASP A 40 -4.57 -7.91 10.42
CA ASP A 40 -4.35 -9.35 10.55
C ASP A 40 -3.24 -9.62 11.59
N PRO A 41 -3.61 -10.13 12.78
CA PRO A 41 -2.64 -10.35 13.86
C PRO A 41 -1.54 -11.34 13.50
N PHE A 42 -1.77 -12.22 12.52
CA PHE A 42 -0.80 -13.22 12.08
C PHE A 42 0.14 -12.68 11.01
N MET A 43 -0.33 -11.75 10.18
CA MET A 43 0.43 -11.21 9.07
C MET A 43 1.65 -10.43 9.56
N TRP A 44 1.51 -9.61 10.59
CA TRP A 44 2.63 -8.86 11.15
C TRP A 44 3.71 -9.77 11.75
N ASP A 45 3.32 -10.79 12.51
CA ASP A 45 4.27 -11.73 13.09
C ASP A 45 4.96 -12.61 12.03
N ALA A 46 4.22 -13.07 11.02
CA ALA A 46 4.78 -13.78 9.89
C ALA A 46 5.80 -12.91 9.12
N LEU A 47 5.45 -11.63 8.87
CA LEU A 47 6.31 -10.68 8.20
C LEU A 47 7.62 -10.46 8.97
N LYS A 48 7.55 -10.29 10.30
CA LYS A 48 8.73 -10.17 11.16
C LYS A 48 9.62 -11.41 11.09
N LYS A 49 9.03 -12.60 11.16
CA LYS A 49 9.77 -13.87 11.06
C LYS A 49 10.51 -13.97 9.73
N VAL A 50 9.82 -13.68 8.63
CA VAL A 50 10.41 -13.69 7.28
C VAL A 50 11.57 -12.70 7.17
N LEU A 51 11.41 -11.47 7.64
CA LEU A 51 12.47 -10.45 7.59
C LEU A 51 13.67 -10.77 8.46
N LYS A 52 13.45 -11.37 9.64
CA LYS A 52 14.53 -11.79 10.55
C LYS A 52 15.35 -12.95 10.01
N HIS A 53 14.67 -13.94 9.45
CA HIS A 53 15.31 -15.18 9.01
C HIS A 53 15.71 -15.18 7.54
N GLN A 54 15.21 -14.20 6.76
CA GLN A 54 15.37 -14.13 5.30
C GLN A 54 14.97 -15.45 4.59
N GLN A 55 13.96 -16.11 5.14
CA GLN A 55 13.42 -17.36 4.65
C GLN A 55 11.91 -17.37 4.77
N ALA A 56 11.24 -17.91 3.77
CA ALA A 56 9.82 -18.21 3.85
C ALA A 56 9.63 -19.63 4.36
N LEU A 57 8.93 -19.75 5.47
CA LEU A 57 8.44 -21.01 5.99
C LEU A 57 6.94 -21.09 5.72
N ILE A 58 6.50 -22.16 5.08
CA ILE A 58 5.09 -22.41 4.88
C ILE A 58 4.55 -23.10 6.12
N GLU A 59 4.01 -22.32 7.04
CA GLU A 59 3.37 -22.81 8.27
C GLU A 59 1.88 -23.07 8.02
N ASN A 60 1.35 -24.14 8.57
CA ASN A 60 -0.09 -24.37 8.62
C ASN A 60 -0.68 -23.61 9.81
N ILE A 61 -1.55 -22.65 9.53
CA ILE A 61 -2.27 -21.88 10.55
C ILE A 61 -3.09 -22.82 11.46
N GLY A 62 -3.62 -23.93 10.92
CA GLY A 62 -4.37 -24.93 11.68
C GLY A 62 -3.54 -25.69 12.73
N GLU A 63 -2.23 -25.87 12.53
CA GLU A 63 -1.33 -26.49 13.51
C GLU A 63 -1.05 -25.56 14.71
N GLN A 64 -0.96 -24.27 14.49
CA GLN A 64 -0.76 -23.29 15.58
C GLN A 64 -1.93 -23.31 16.57
N TYR A 65 -3.13 -23.64 16.11
CA TYR A 65 -4.33 -23.67 16.96
C TYR A 65 -4.71 -25.04 17.48
N ARG A 66 -3.97 -26.12 17.16
CA ARG A 66 -4.21 -27.51 17.63
C ARG A 66 -5.63 -28.04 17.36
N TYR A 67 -6.35 -27.50 16.37
CA TYR A 67 -7.74 -27.86 16.17
C TYR A 67 -7.98 -29.11 15.29
N VAL A 68 -7.00 -29.52 14.48
CA VAL A 68 -7.13 -30.77 13.69
C VAL A 68 -5.73 -31.37 13.48
N PRO A 69 -5.53 -32.65 13.83
CA PRO A 69 -4.32 -33.39 13.45
C PRO A 69 -4.39 -33.66 11.94
N THR A 70 -3.75 -32.88 11.13
CA THR A 70 -3.60 -33.12 9.70
C THR A 70 -2.22 -33.68 9.40
N LEU A 71 -2.15 -34.62 8.48
CA LEU A 71 -0.89 -35.03 7.86
C LEU A 71 -0.36 -33.83 7.08
N THR A 72 0.57 -33.09 7.68
CA THR A 72 1.08 -31.84 7.14
C THR A 72 2.31 -32.08 6.30
N LEU A 73 2.22 -31.62 5.06
CA LEU A 73 3.40 -31.41 4.24
C LEU A 73 4.20 -30.25 4.84
N LYS A 74 5.46 -30.47 5.20
CA LYS A 74 6.41 -29.42 5.60
C LYS A 74 7.37 -29.18 4.44
N PRO A 75 7.05 -28.22 3.55
CA PRO A 75 7.95 -27.86 2.48
C PRO A 75 9.26 -27.31 3.06
N GLU A 76 10.35 -27.49 2.33
CA GLU A 76 11.62 -26.87 2.67
C GLU A 76 11.51 -25.36 2.69
N THR A 77 12.32 -24.70 3.54
CA THR A 77 12.37 -23.25 3.61
C THR A 77 12.95 -22.67 2.33
N ILE A 78 12.34 -21.61 1.83
CA ILE A 78 12.78 -20.91 0.62
C ILE A 78 13.56 -19.67 1.05
N PRO A 79 14.84 -19.51 0.62
CA PRO A 79 15.58 -18.28 0.90
C PRO A 79 14.91 -17.09 0.21
N LEU A 80 14.77 -15.99 0.93
CA LEU A 80 14.13 -14.77 0.47
C LEU A 80 15.08 -13.58 0.52
N ASN A 81 15.15 -12.86 -0.59
CA ASN A 81 15.79 -11.57 -0.71
C ASN A 81 14.75 -10.54 -1.17
N VAL A 82 13.91 -10.07 -0.26
CA VAL A 82 12.82 -9.14 -0.56
C VAL A 82 12.99 -7.85 0.25
N LYS A 83 12.77 -6.72 -0.38
CA LYS A 83 12.68 -5.41 0.28
C LYS A 83 11.23 -5.05 0.48
N ILE A 84 10.85 -4.76 1.72
CA ILE A 84 9.47 -4.45 2.09
C ILE A 84 9.29 -2.96 2.27
N ILE A 85 8.25 -2.41 1.65
CA ILE A 85 7.83 -1.03 1.77
C ILE A 85 6.43 -1.02 2.40
N LEU A 86 6.31 -0.40 3.58
CA LEU A 86 5.02 -0.20 4.23
C LEU A 86 4.52 1.21 3.92
N ILE A 87 3.30 1.30 3.39
CA ILE A 87 2.61 2.55 3.11
C ILE A 87 1.45 2.70 4.09
N GLY A 88 1.30 3.86 4.70
CA GLY A 88 0.20 4.09 5.61
C GLY A 88 0.16 5.50 6.20
N SER A 89 -0.93 5.81 6.89
CA SER A 89 -1.07 7.08 7.59
C SER A 89 -0.14 7.17 8.82
N PRO A 90 0.15 8.37 9.32
CA PRO A 90 1.02 8.57 10.48
C PRO A 90 0.61 7.81 11.73
N ILE A 91 -0.70 7.50 11.89
CA ILE A 91 -1.19 6.74 13.04
C ILE A 91 -0.66 5.29 13.02
N PHE A 92 -0.66 4.64 11.86
CA PHE A 92 -0.13 3.28 11.72
C PHE A 92 1.37 3.24 12.00
N TYR A 93 2.11 4.26 11.57
CA TYR A 93 3.52 4.38 11.93
C TYR A 93 3.70 4.47 13.46
N LYS A 94 2.90 5.28 14.15
CA LYS A 94 2.94 5.36 15.62
C LYS A 94 2.68 4.00 16.26
N VAL A 95 1.64 3.28 15.82
CA VAL A 95 1.34 1.94 16.32
C VAL A 95 2.52 0.99 16.12
N LEU A 96 3.09 0.96 14.93
CA LEU A 96 4.26 0.12 14.62
C LEU A 96 5.48 0.45 15.47
N THR A 97 5.68 1.70 15.87
CA THR A 97 6.83 2.09 16.72
C THR A 97 6.77 1.56 18.14
N TYR A 98 5.63 1.06 18.60
CA TYR A 98 5.51 0.35 19.89
C TYR A 98 6.04 -1.08 19.82
N ASP A 99 6.21 -1.66 18.62
CA ASP A 99 6.85 -2.96 18.44
C ASP A 99 8.37 -2.78 18.45
N GLU A 100 9.05 -3.51 19.34
CA GLU A 100 10.52 -3.42 19.52
C GLU A 100 11.30 -3.85 18.26
N ASP A 101 10.74 -4.73 17.46
CA ASP A 101 11.36 -5.24 16.24
C ASP A 101 11.21 -4.29 15.06
N PHE A 102 10.18 -3.45 15.06
CA PHE A 102 9.89 -2.57 13.93
C PHE A 102 11.09 -1.70 13.55
N ARG A 103 11.69 -1.01 14.51
CA ARG A 103 12.84 -0.13 14.27
C ARG A 103 14.11 -0.88 13.84
N LYS A 104 14.20 -2.16 14.18
CA LYS A 104 15.33 -3.02 13.76
C LYS A 104 15.18 -3.45 12.31
N LEU A 105 13.95 -3.69 11.86
CA LEU A 105 13.64 -4.19 10.54
C LEU A 105 13.44 -3.06 9.52
N PHE A 106 12.77 -1.96 9.90
CA PHE A 106 12.49 -0.81 9.05
C PHE A 106 13.36 0.38 9.45
N LYS A 107 14.43 0.62 8.67
CA LYS A 107 15.46 1.63 8.98
C LYS A 107 15.16 3.01 8.40
N VAL A 108 14.34 3.06 7.36
CA VAL A 108 14.08 4.29 6.61
C VAL A 108 12.62 4.67 6.78
N LYS A 109 12.36 5.90 7.18
CA LYS A 109 11.06 6.54 7.19
C LYS A 109 11.06 7.64 6.14
N VAL A 110 10.03 7.66 5.33
CA VAL A 110 9.79 8.74 4.35
C VAL A 110 8.45 9.37 4.70
N ASP A 111 8.47 10.67 4.97
CA ASP A 111 7.26 11.45 5.20
C ASP A 111 6.89 12.22 3.92
N PHE A 112 5.63 12.20 3.56
CA PHE A 112 5.07 12.99 2.49
C PHE A 112 4.33 14.19 3.10
N ASP A 113 4.76 15.41 2.73
CA ASP A 113 4.09 16.61 3.16
C ASP A 113 2.70 16.74 2.52
N ILE A 114 1.76 17.31 3.29
CA ILE A 114 0.39 17.58 2.83
C ILE A 114 0.27 18.88 2.03
N SER A 115 1.35 19.66 1.96
CA SER A 115 1.39 20.93 1.23
C SER A 115 2.78 21.20 0.66
N MET A 116 2.85 21.97 -0.41
CA MET A 116 4.08 22.44 -1.05
C MET A 116 4.03 23.94 -1.29
N GLU A 117 5.19 24.59 -1.49
CA GLU A 117 5.28 26.01 -1.77
C GLU A 117 4.58 26.38 -3.08
N ARG A 118 3.82 27.48 -3.07
CA ARG A 118 3.15 28.03 -4.26
C ARG A 118 4.13 28.92 -5.04
N ASN A 119 5.03 28.31 -5.80
CA ASN A 119 5.93 28.97 -6.71
C ASN A 119 5.60 28.60 -8.17
N GLU A 120 6.22 29.27 -9.14
CA GLU A 120 5.96 29.03 -10.56
C GLU A 120 6.23 27.57 -10.97
N GLU A 121 7.28 26.97 -10.43
CA GLU A 121 7.65 25.59 -10.74
C GLU A 121 6.57 24.60 -10.28
N ASN A 122 6.11 24.73 -9.03
CA ASN A 122 5.08 23.87 -8.46
C ASN A 122 3.71 24.11 -9.10
N ILE A 123 3.40 25.37 -9.48
CA ILE A 123 2.19 25.67 -10.26
C ILE A 123 2.24 24.96 -11.62
N ARG A 124 3.36 24.99 -12.32
CA ARG A 124 3.52 24.26 -13.60
C ARG A 124 3.34 22.75 -13.43
N LYS A 125 3.95 22.17 -12.38
CA LYS A 125 3.75 20.74 -12.05
C LYS A 125 2.29 20.41 -11.75
N TYR A 126 1.60 21.31 -11.05
CA TYR A 126 0.18 21.17 -10.72
C TYR A 126 -0.70 21.20 -11.97
N VAL A 127 -0.42 22.11 -12.89
CA VAL A 127 -1.11 22.18 -14.20
C VAL A 127 -0.84 20.92 -15.03
N SER A 128 0.42 20.44 -15.07
CA SER A 128 0.76 19.19 -15.78
C SER A 128 0.02 18.01 -15.19
N PHE A 129 -0.10 17.92 -13.87
CA PHE A 129 -0.87 16.88 -13.19
C PHE A 129 -2.35 16.90 -13.60
N ILE A 130 -2.98 18.10 -13.61
CA ILE A 130 -4.38 18.26 -14.05
C ILE A 130 -4.54 17.82 -15.51
N SER A 131 -3.59 18.21 -16.38
CA SER A 131 -3.60 17.81 -17.80
C SER A 131 -3.51 16.29 -17.96
N SER A 132 -2.63 15.65 -17.23
CA SER A 132 -2.48 14.18 -17.26
C SER A 132 -3.77 13.48 -16.84
N ILE A 133 -4.47 13.97 -15.80
CA ILE A 133 -5.78 13.41 -15.40
C ILE A 133 -6.78 13.54 -16.54
N CYS A 134 -6.84 14.71 -17.18
CA CYS A 134 -7.78 14.93 -18.29
C CYS A 134 -7.51 13.97 -19.46
N GLU A 135 -6.24 13.75 -19.80
CA GLU A 135 -5.81 12.82 -20.85
C GLU A 135 -6.13 11.35 -20.50
N GLU A 136 -5.75 10.92 -19.31
CA GLU A 136 -5.93 9.53 -18.84
C GLU A 136 -7.41 9.14 -18.74
N THR A 137 -8.26 10.08 -18.31
CA THR A 137 -9.69 9.83 -18.09
C THR A 137 -10.58 10.26 -19.25
N GLY A 138 -10.02 10.90 -20.29
CA GLY A 138 -10.75 11.34 -21.48
C GLY A 138 -11.77 12.43 -21.21
N ILE A 139 -11.51 13.29 -20.23
CA ILE A 139 -12.37 14.44 -19.88
C ILE A 139 -11.87 15.73 -20.54
N LEU A 140 -12.73 16.76 -20.55
CA LEU A 140 -12.41 18.05 -21.15
C LEU A 140 -11.25 18.73 -20.42
N HIS A 141 -10.36 19.34 -21.20
CA HIS A 141 -9.28 20.15 -20.64
C HIS A 141 -9.80 21.49 -20.10
N PHE A 142 -9.14 21.99 -19.08
CA PHE A 142 -9.45 23.29 -18.48
C PHE A 142 -8.80 24.41 -19.28
N ASP A 143 -9.49 25.54 -19.39
CA ASP A 143 -8.90 26.79 -19.84
C ASP A 143 -8.07 27.44 -18.74
N ARG A 144 -7.41 28.56 -19.07
CA ARG A 144 -6.56 29.29 -18.12
C ARG A 144 -7.33 29.76 -16.88
N SER A 145 -8.60 30.13 -17.05
CA SER A 145 -9.41 30.63 -15.94
C SER A 145 -9.81 29.52 -15.00
N GLY A 146 -10.21 28.36 -15.54
CA GLY A 146 -10.52 27.15 -14.79
C GLY A 146 -9.32 26.60 -14.02
N LEU A 147 -8.15 26.51 -14.68
CA LEU A 147 -6.90 26.13 -14.01
C LEU A 147 -6.56 27.07 -12.84
N GLY A 148 -6.77 28.40 -13.02
CA GLY A 148 -6.60 29.37 -11.95
C GLY A 148 -7.47 29.06 -10.73
N LYS A 149 -8.73 28.65 -10.96
CA LYS A 149 -9.66 28.28 -9.88
C LYS A 149 -9.27 26.98 -9.17
N VAL A 150 -8.80 26.00 -9.90
CA VAL A 150 -8.30 24.75 -9.28
C VAL A 150 -7.05 25.02 -8.44
N ILE A 151 -6.14 25.89 -8.88
CA ILE A 151 -4.96 26.33 -8.12
C ILE A 151 -5.37 27.10 -6.85
N GLU A 152 -6.35 28.01 -6.94
CA GLU A 152 -6.92 28.71 -5.78
C GLU A 152 -7.52 27.72 -4.78
N TYR A 153 -8.25 26.72 -5.27
CA TYR A 153 -8.81 25.66 -4.44
C TYR A 153 -7.71 24.84 -3.74
N GLY A 154 -6.63 24.49 -4.44
CA GLY A 154 -5.47 23.84 -3.85
C GLY A 154 -4.82 24.66 -2.73
N SER A 155 -4.75 26.00 -2.86
CA SER A 155 -4.28 26.87 -1.78
C SER A 155 -5.26 26.92 -0.60
N ARG A 156 -6.57 26.87 -0.88
CA ARG A 156 -7.61 26.80 0.16
C ARG A 156 -7.50 25.52 0.97
N LEU A 157 -7.33 24.37 0.30
CA LEU A 157 -7.11 23.07 0.96
C LEU A 157 -5.84 23.07 1.82
N ALA A 158 -4.78 23.75 1.38
CA ALA A 158 -3.56 23.91 2.17
C ALA A 158 -3.74 24.84 3.39
N GLY A 159 -4.85 25.58 3.47
CA GLY A 159 -5.09 26.57 4.52
C GLY A 159 -4.12 27.76 4.49
N ASN A 160 -3.38 27.94 3.40
CA ASN A 160 -2.35 28.98 3.28
C ASN A 160 -2.23 29.44 1.83
N GLN A 161 -2.29 30.78 1.62
CA GLN A 161 -2.21 31.38 0.28
C GLN A 161 -0.85 31.21 -0.41
N THR A 162 0.23 30.98 0.36
CA THR A 162 1.57 30.75 -0.15
C THR A 162 1.87 29.28 -0.43
N LYS A 163 0.90 28.39 -0.18
CA LYS A 163 1.06 26.94 -0.35
C LYS A 163 0.00 26.34 -1.27
N LEU A 164 0.30 25.17 -1.79
CA LEU A 164 -0.62 24.30 -2.53
C LEU A 164 -0.76 22.97 -1.79
N SER A 165 -1.95 22.41 -1.78
CA SER A 165 -2.18 21.09 -1.20
C SER A 165 -1.54 20.00 -2.06
N THR A 166 -0.97 18.99 -1.42
CA THR A 166 -0.51 17.75 -2.06
C THR A 166 -1.52 16.61 -1.92
N GLN A 167 -2.71 16.90 -1.44
CA GLN A 167 -3.83 15.96 -1.42
C GLN A 167 -4.46 15.84 -2.82
N PHE A 168 -3.72 15.17 -3.72
CA PHE A 168 -4.06 15.09 -5.13
C PHE A 168 -5.40 14.42 -5.41
N ASN A 169 -5.89 13.53 -4.53
CA ASN A 169 -7.21 12.94 -4.66
C ASN A 169 -8.32 14.00 -4.64
N GLU A 170 -8.26 14.95 -3.70
CA GLU A 170 -9.22 16.05 -3.59
C GLU A 170 -9.22 16.93 -4.86
N ILE A 171 -8.03 17.13 -5.44
CA ILE A 171 -7.90 17.88 -6.68
C ILE A 171 -8.50 17.10 -7.87
N THR A 172 -8.25 15.79 -7.90
CA THR A 172 -8.80 14.91 -8.93
C THR A 172 -10.33 14.89 -8.89
N GLU A 173 -10.92 14.83 -7.69
CA GLU A 173 -12.38 14.88 -7.52
C GLU A 173 -12.97 16.17 -8.11
N ILE A 174 -12.42 17.34 -7.78
CA ILE A 174 -12.85 18.63 -8.33
C ILE A 174 -12.73 18.68 -9.86
N VAL A 175 -11.66 18.11 -10.41
CA VAL A 175 -11.46 18.02 -11.86
C VAL A 175 -12.56 17.19 -12.52
N HIS A 176 -12.91 16.04 -11.93
CA HIS A 176 -14.00 15.19 -12.43
C HIS A 176 -15.38 15.84 -12.30
N GLU A 177 -15.68 16.43 -11.15
CA GLU A 177 -16.96 17.13 -10.92
C GLU A 177 -17.14 18.29 -11.89
N SER A 178 -16.08 19.10 -12.09
CA SER A 178 -16.11 20.21 -13.04
C SER A 178 -16.40 19.75 -14.47
N SER A 179 -15.79 18.64 -14.89
CA SER A 179 -16.05 18.04 -16.20
C SER A 179 -17.47 17.49 -16.33
N ALA A 180 -18.03 16.91 -15.26
CA ALA A 180 -19.39 16.42 -15.26
C ALA A 180 -20.43 17.55 -15.40
N ILE A 181 -20.14 18.72 -14.84
CA ILE A 181 -21.03 19.92 -14.94
C ILE A 181 -20.90 20.58 -16.31
N ALA A 182 -19.73 20.49 -16.96
CA ALA A 182 -19.45 21.12 -18.25
C ALA A 182 -20.05 20.37 -19.46
N LYS A 183 -20.51 19.13 -19.29
CA LYS A 183 -21.22 18.29 -20.27
C LYS A 183 -22.70 18.54 -20.24
#